data_8e38c7a7ac98f1e65dbeb54ba74d65a1
#
_entry.id   8e38c7a7ac98f1e65dbeb54ba74d65a1
#
_cell.length_a   1.000
_cell.length_b   1.000
_cell.length_c   1.000
_cell.angle_alpha   90.00
_cell.angle_beta   90.00
_cell.angle_gamma   90.00
#
_symmetry.space_group_name_H-M   'P 1'
#
loop_
_entity.id
_entity.type
_entity.pdbx_description
1 polymer ?
#
loop_
_entity_poly.entity_id
_entity_poly.type
_entity_poly.pdbx_seq_one_letter_code
_entity_poly.pdbx_strand_id
1 'polypeptide(L)'
;MLITFDIGGTSIKYGILTLRKGQPVFVMQDEVSSDARVLKGPGILHRVESLIAKAVRQDIKGIAISTAGMVDAEKGCIQYANDNIPEYTGLQFKQQLEARFHIPCWVENDVNAAALGEAVFGAGKGAAHVLMLTIGTGIGGA
;
A
#
# COMPACT_ATOMS: atom_id res chain seq x y z
N MET A 1 13.07 -8.81 4.21
CA MET A 1 12.40 -7.53 4.46
C MET A 1 11.23 -7.34 3.50
N LEU A 2 10.30 -6.45 3.82
CA LEU A 2 9.24 -6.03 2.91
C LEU A 2 9.48 -4.59 2.46
N ILE A 3 9.20 -4.28 1.21
CA ILE A 3 9.01 -2.89 0.79
C ILE A 3 7.52 -2.56 0.87
N THR A 4 7.18 -1.45 1.50
CA THR A 4 5.80 -1.06 1.78
C THR A 4 5.50 0.29 1.16
N PHE A 5 4.28 0.46 0.68
CA PHE A 5 3.77 1.70 0.09
C PHE A 5 2.44 2.07 0.72
N ASP A 6 2.23 3.35 0.95
CA ASP A 6 0.93 3.96 1.23
C ASP A 6 0.67 5.02 0.16
N ILE A 7 -0.26 4.71 -0.74
CA ILE A 7 -0.50 5.50 -1.95
C ILE A 7 -1.75 6.34 -1.77
N GLY A 8 -1.55 7.63 -1.55
CA GLY A 8 -2.62 8.62 -1.51
C GLY A 8 -2.67 9.53 -2.75
N GLY A 9 -3.71 10.34 -2.85
CA GLY A 9 -3.88 11.30 -3.93
C GLY A 9 -2.83 12.44 -3.94
N THR A 10 -2.18 12.70 -2.82
CA THR A 10 -1.21 13.78 -2.66
C THR A 10 0.23 13.26 -2.60
N SER A 11 0.45 12.17 -1.88
CA SER A 11 1.78 11.62 -1.69
C SER A 11 1.77 10.09 -1.71
N ILE A 12 2.94 9.52 -1.94
CA ILE A 12 3.27 8.12 -1.77
C ILE A 12 4.31 8.04 -0.67
N LYS A 13 3.90 7.51 0.49
CA LYS A 13 4.83 7.14 1.56
C LYS A 13 5.34 5.74 1.29
N TYR A 14 6.61 5.51 1.52
CA TYR A 14 7.17 4.18 1.32
C TYR A 14 8.27 3.89 2.32
N GLY A 15 8.56 2.62 2.52
CA GLY A 15 9.60 2.24 3.46
C GLY A 15 9.97 0.76 3.36
N ILE A 16 11.09 0.43 3.99
CA ILE A 16 11.55 -0.95 4.14
C ILE A 16 11.26 -1.37 5.58
N LEU A 17 10.49 -2.45 5.71
CA LEU A 17 10.01 -2.97 6.99
C LEU A 17 10.60 -4.35 7.25
N THR A 18 10.98 -4.59 8.50
CA THR A 18 11.38 -5.91 9.00
C THR A 18 10.68 -6.19 10.33
N LEU A 19 10.70 -7.45 10.76
CA LEU A 19 10.26 -7.81 12.10
C LEU A 19 11.47 -7.93 13.04
N ARG A 20 11.43 -7.24 14.18
CA ARG A 20 12.37 -7.39 15.27
C ARG A 20 11.61 -7.82 16.52
N LYS A 21 11.93 -9.01 17.04
CA LYS A 21 11.22 -9.60 18.19
C LYS A 21 9.69 -9.67 17.99
N GLY A 22 9.25 -9.98 16.74
CA GLY A 22 7.84 -10.06 16.40
C GLY A 22 7.12 -8.72 16.21
N GLN A 23 7.82 -7.60 16.31
CA GLN A 23 7.28 -6.25 16.08
C GLN A 23 7.76 -5.68 14.74
N PRO A 24 6.88 -5.00 13.99
CA PRO A 24 7.28 -4.31 12.76
C PRO A 24 8.17 -3.11 13.07
N VAL A 25 9.28 -3.03 12.36
CA VAL A 25 10.24 -1.92 12.49
C VAL A 25 10.64 -1.45 11.10
N PHE A 26 10.49 -0.16 10.86
CA PHE A 26 11.01 0.44 9.65
C PHE A 26 12.54 0.59 9.71
N VAL A 27 13.19 0.09 8.69
CA VAL A 27 14.64 0.26 8.46
C VAL A 27 14.90 1.58 7.73
N MET A 28 13.97 1.94 6.85
CA MET A 28 13.99 3.18 6.09
C MET A 28 12.55 3.60 5.82
N GLN A 29 12.31 4.90 5.85
CA GLN A 29 11.04 5.53 5.43
C GLN A 29 11.34 6.78 4.65
N ASP A 30 10.53 7.05 3.64
CA ASP A 30 10.61 8.26 2.83
C ASP A 30 9.23 8.56 2.21
N GLU A 31 9.10 9.73 1.61
CA GLU A 31 7.87 10.18 0.99
C GLU A 31 8.18 10.93 -0.31
N VAL A 32 7.34 10.71 -1.31
CA VAL A 32 7.39 11.46 -2.57
C VAL A 32 6.00 11.98 -2.93
N SER A 33 5.91 13.07 -3.68
CA SER A 33 4.63 13.50 -4.23
C SER A 33 4.03 12.41 -5.12
N SER A 34 2.73 12.18 -5.03
CA SER A 34 2.05 11.27 -5.96
C SER A 34 1.88 11.92 -7.34
N ASP A 35 1.77 13.25 -7.39
CA ASP A 35 1.42 14.01 -8.60
C ASP A 35 0.24 13.37 -9.36
N ALA A 36 -0.74 12.86 -8.59
CA ALA A 36 -1.76 11.92 -9.06
C ALA A 36 -2.57 12.45 -10.25
N ARG A 37 -2.85 13.76 -10.28
CA ARG A 37 -3.59 14.38 -11.38
C ARG A 37 -2.79 14.44 -12.68
N VAL A 38 -1.46 14.50 -12.59
CA VAL A 38 -0.54 14.58 -13.74
C VAL A 38 -0.15 13.18 -14.20
N LEU A 39 0.29 12.36 -13.27
CA LEU A 39 0.78 11.00 -13.54
C LEU A 39 -0.33 10.00 -13.80
N LYS A 40 -1.51 10.24 -13.19
CA LYS A 40 -2.64 9.31 -13.24
C LYS A 40 -2.26 7.91 -12.73
N GLY A 41 -3.16 6.95 -12.79
CA GLY A 41 -2.89 5.58 -12.32
C GLY A 41 -1.65 4.93 -12.94
N PRO A 42 -1.49 4.92 -14.27
CA PRO A 42 -0.31 4.32 -14.90
C PRO A 42 1.01 4.96 -14.47
N GLY A 43 1.06 6.28 -14.32
CA GLY A 43 2.27 6.97 -13.88
C GLY A 43 2.58 6.72 -12.40
N ILE A 44 1.56 6.56 -11.54
CA ILE A 44 1.74 6.13 -10.14
C ILE A 44 2.36 4.74 -10.09
N LEU A 45 1.85 3.78 -10.86
CA LEU A 45 2.44 2.45 -10.93
C LEU A 45 3.91 2.51 -11.36
N HIS A 46 4.21 3.28 -12.41
CA HIS A 46 5.60 3.44 -12.88
C HIS A 46 6.51 4.07 -11.80
N ARG A 47 5.99 5.01 -11.01
CA ARG A 47 6.72 5.59 -9.87
C ARG A 47 6.98 4.55 -8.79
N VAL A 48 5.99 3.74 -8.43
CA VAL A 48 6.15 2.60 -7.50
C VAL A 48 7.21 1.62 -8.00
N GLU A 49 7.13 1.22 -9.27
CA GLU A 49 8.14 0.37 -9.90
C GLU A 49 9.57 0.93 -9.80
N SER A 50 9.71 2.24 -10.03
CA SER A 50 11.02 2.92 -9.95
C SER A 50 11.58 2.92 -8.53
N LEU A 51 10.72 3.07 -7.51
CA LEU A 51 11.10 3.00 -6.10
C LEU A 51 11.49 1.58 -5.69
N ILE A 52 10.73 0.56 -6.13
CA ILE A 52 11.06 -0.85 -5.90
C ILE A 52 12.41 -1.19 -6.53
N ALA A 53 12.66 -0.79 -7.78
CA ALA A 53 13.90 -1.08 -8.48
C ALA A 53 15.15 -0.53 -7.74
N LYS A 54 15.02 0.61 -7.07
CA LYS A 54 16.09 1.17 -6.22
C LYS A 54 16.31 0.36 -4.94
N ALA A 55 15.25 -0.24 -4.39
CA ALA A 55 15.25 -0.95 -3.12
C ALA A 55 15.61 -2.45 -3.24
N VAL A 56 15.45 -3.07 -4.42
CA VAL A 56 15.65 -4.53 -4.63
C VAL A 56 17.03 -5.05 -4.22
N ARG A 57 18.02 -4.18 -4.08
CA ARG A 57 19.37 -4.53 -3.59
C ARG A 57 19.41 -4.92 -2.09
N GLN A 58 18.30 -4.81 -1.34
CA GLN A 58 18.25 -4.92 0.11
C GLN A 58 17.56 -6.20 0.62
N ASP A 59 17.60 -7.32 -0.09
CA ASP A 59 16.95 -8.58 0.32
C ASP A 59 15.43 -8.43 0.57
N ILE A 60 14.75 -7.78 -0.35
CA ILE A 60 13.29 -7.62 -0.33
C ILE A 60 12.62 -8.95 -0.70
N LYS A 61 11.74 -9.45 0.17
CA LYS A 61 11.01 -10.72 0.04
C LYS A 61 9.54 -10.53 -0.31
N GLY A 62 9.04 -9.29 -0.27
CA GLY A 62 7.64 -8.99 -0.57
C GLY A 62 7.40 -7.51 -0.77
N ILE A 63 6.32 -7.20 -1.47
CA ILE A 63 5.82 -5.86 -1.73
C ILE A 63 4.45 -5.77 -1.06
N ALA A 64 4.22 -4.77 -0.21
CA ALA A 64 2.94 -4.52 0.41
C ALA A 64 2.46 -3.10 0.07
N ILE A 65 1.24 -2.98 -0.44
CA ILE A 65 0.65 -1.72 -0.88
C ILE A 65 -0.63 -1.47 -0.11
N SER A 66 -0.69 -0.36 0.59
CA SER A 66 -1.89 0.29 1.10
C SER A 66 -2.26 1.40 0.12
N THR A 67 -3.53 1.52 -0.25
CA THR A 67 -3.94 2.54 -1.22
C THR A 67 -5.39 2.96 -1.06
N ALA A 68 -5.68 4.20 -1.44
CA ALA A 68 -7.05 4.69 -1.54
C ALA A 68 -7.84 3.93 -2.63
N GLY A 69 -9.17 3.85 -2.46
CA GLY A 69 -10.09 3.20 -3.38
C GLY A 69 -10.54 1.81 -2.93
N MET A 70 -11.48 1.23 -3.67
CA MET A 70 -11.93 -0.15 -3.44
C MET A 70 -10.93 -1.11 -4.08
N VAL A 71 -10.39 -2.01 -3.29
CA VAL A 71 -9.37 -2.97 -3.70
C VAL A 71 -9.97 -4.38 -3.70
N ASP A 72 -9.73 -5.13 -4.77
CA ASP A 72 -9.85 -6.59 -4.75
C ASP A 72 -8.51 -7.14 -4.24
N ALA A 73 -8.43 -7.43 -2.95
CA ALA A 73 -7.19 -7.85 -2.30
C ALA A 73 -6.68 -9.21 -2.81
N GLU A 74 -7.56 -10.09 -3.29
CA GLU A 74 -7.18 -11.38 -3.86
C GLU A 74 -6.44 -11.19 -5.18
N LYS A 75 -7.02 -10.38 -6.08
CA LYS A 75 -6.41 -10.05 -7.38
C LYS A 75 -5.34 -8.98 -7.27
N GLY A 76 -5.33 -8.19 -6.19
CA GLY A 76 -4.42 -7.06 -6.00
C GLY A 76 -4.63 -5.96 -7.04
N CYS A 77 -5.89 -5.63 -7.32
CA CYS A 77 -6.26 -4.62 -8.30
C CYS A 77 -7.25 -3.60 -7.72
N ILE A 78 -7.29 -2.43 -8.33
CA ILE A 78 -8.22 -1.36 -7.97
C ILE A 78 -9.56 -1.61 -8.66
N GLN A 79 -10.59 -2.02 -7.91
CA GLN A 79 -11.93 -2.21 -8.46
C GLN A 79 -12.62 -0.89 -8.80
N TYR A 80 -12.46 0.10 -7.93
CA TYR A 80 -13.02 1.43 -8.11
C TYR A 80 -12.22 2.48 -7.34
N ALA A 81 -12.01 3.62 -7.94
CA ALA A 81 -11.46 4.80 -7.30
C ALA A 81 -12.17 6.05 -7.82
N ASN A 82 -12.23 7.10 -6.99
CA ASN A 82 -12.71 8.41 -7.39
C ASN A 82 -11.64 9.17 -8.20
N ASP A 83 -12.01 10.34 -8.70
CA ASP A 83 -11.15 11.17 -9.55
C ASP A 83 -9.96 11.84 -8.83
N ASN A 84 -9.72 11.52 -7.55
CA ASN A 84 -8.52 11.98 -6.84
C ASN A 84 -7.25 11.38 -7.46
N ILE A 85 -7.36 10.19 -8.03
CA ILE A 85 -6.34 9.56 -8.87
C ILE A 85 -7.01 9.15 -10.19
N PRO A 86 -6.91 9.96 -11.24
CA PRO A 86 -7.51 9.64 -12.53
C PRO A 86 -6.91 8.34 -13.12
N GLU A 87 -7.73 7.58 -13.86
CA GLU A 87 -7.30 6.32 -14.50
C GLU A 87 -6.76 5.27 -13.50
N TYR A 88 -7.23 5.31 -12.25
CA TYR A 88 -6.80 4.38 -11.21
C TYR A 88 -7.63 3.09 -11.20
N THR A 89 -8.93 3.20 -11.48
CA THR A 89 -9.83 2.04 -11.60
C THR A 89 -9.34 1.05 -12.65
N GLY A 90 -9.28 -0.22 -12.29
CA GLY A 90 -8.82 -1.31 -13.14
C GLY A 90 -7.30 -1.56 -13.08
N LEU A 91 -6.52 -0.74 -12.37
CA LEU A 91 -5.07 -0.89 -12.29
C LEU A 91 -4.69 -2.19 -11.56
N GLN A 92 -3.83 -2.99 -12.19
CA GLN A 92 -3.44 -4.34 -11.76
C GLN A 92 -2.06 -4.31 -11.08
N PHE A 93 -1.98 -3.77 -9.85
CA PHE A 93 -0.69 -3.65 -9.14
C PHE A 93 0.00 -5.00 -8.95
N LYS A 94 -0.70 -5.97 -8.36
CA LYS A 94 -0.11 -7.28 -8.05
C LYS A 94 0.44 -7.95 -9.29
N GLN A 95 -0.41 -8.09 -10.34
CA GLN A 95 -0.01 -8.75 -11.57
C GLN A 95 1.23 -8.10 -12.21
N GLN A 96 1.26 -6.77 -12.30
CA GLN A 96 2.33 -6.04 -12.97
C GLN A 96 3.64 -6.07 -12.16
N LEU A 97 3.55 -5.88 -10.84
CA LEU A 97 4.72 -5.87 -9.98
C LEU A 97 5.33 -7.26 -9.80
N GLU A 98 4.50 -8.30 -9.63
CA GLU A 98 4.99 -9.68 -9.56
C GLU A 98 5.63 -10.14 -10.88
N ALA A 99 5.03 -9.79 -12.03
CA ALA A 99 5.61 -10.10 -13.33
C ALA A 99 6.97 -9.42 -13.54
N ARG A 100 7.13 -8.19 -13.05
CA ARG A 100 8.36 -7.42 -13.25
C ARG A 100 9.48 -7.77 -12.28
N PHE A 101 9.15 -7.96 -11.01
CA PHE A 101 10.17 -8.11 -9.95
C PHE A 101 10.33 -9.54 -9.45
N HIS A 102 9.42 -10.45 -9.79
CA HIS A 102 9.38 -11.84 -9.30
C HIS A 102 9.35 -11.92 -7.76
N ILE A 103 8.70 -10.95 -7.12
CA ILE A 103 8.53 -10.82 -5.68
C ILE A 103 7.03 -10.79 -5.38
N PRO A 104 6.51 -11.57 -4.40
CA PRO A 104 5.11 -11.56 -4.03
C PRO A 104 4.61 -10.16 -3.67
N CYS A 105 3.41 -9.81 -4.12
CA CYS A 105 2.79 -8.52 -3.90
C CYS A 105 1.40 -8.66 -3.26
N TRP A 106 1.13 -7.86 -2.23
CA TRP A 106 -0.16 -7.71 -1.58
C TRP A 106 -0.62 -6.27 -1.69
N VAL A 107 -1.89 -6.11 -2.01
CA VAL A 107 -2.53 -4.79 -2.16
C VAL A 107 -3.80 -4.77 -1.34
N GLU A 108 -3.98 -3.75 -0.52
CA GLU A 108 -5.16 -3.59 0.33
C GLU A 108 -5.62 -2.12 0.34
N ASN A 109 -6.89 -1.91 0.64
CA ASN A 109 -7.41 -0.58 0.92
C ASN A 109 -6.72 0.00 2.17
N ASP A 110 -6.53 1.32 2.20
CA ASP A 110 -5.82 2.03 3.28
C ASP A 110 -6.46 1.83 4.66
N VAL A 111 -7.80 1.90 4.75
CA VAL A 111 -8.51 1.70 6.03
C VAL A 111 -8.45 0.24 6.45
N ASN A 112 -8.62 -0.70 5.53
CA ASN A 112 -8.50 -2.14 5.82
C ASN A 112 -7.09 -2.50 6.28
N ALA A 113 -6.05 -1.97 5.60
CA ALA A 113 -4.66 -2.18 5.98
C ALA A 113 -4.38 -1.64 7.39
N ALA A 114 -4.91 -0.46 7.72
CA ALA A 114 -4.79 0.11 9.06
C ALA A 114 -5.52 -0.76 10.11
N ALA A 115 -6.74 -1.22 9.83
CA ALA A 115 -7.49 -2.10 10.72
C ALA A 115 -6.75 -3.43 10.98
N LEU A 116 -6.16 -4.03 9.95
CA LEU A 116 -5.33 -5.23 10.09
C LEU A 116 -4.09 -4.96 10.96
N GLY A 117 -3.44 -3.84 10.77
CA GLY A 117 -2.29 -3.40 11.58
C GLY A 117 -2.65 -3.27 13.06
N GLU A 118 -3.77 -2.61 13.37
CA GLU A 118 -4.27 -2.46 14.74
C GLU A 118 -4.72 -3.80 15.35
N ALA A 119 -5.35 -4.67 14.59
CA ALA A 119 -5.77 -5.99 15.07
C ALA A 119 -4.58 -6.89 15.41
N VAL A 120 -3.47 -6.80 14.68
CA VAL A 120 -2.30 -7.67 14.88
C VAL A 120 -1.30 -7.08 15.87
N PHE A 121 -1.01 -5.80 15.79
CA PHE A 121 0.08 -5.15 16.51
C PHE A 121 -0.35 -4.04 17.46
N GLY A 122 -1.56 -3.49 17.29
CA GLY A 122 -2.05 -2.30 17.97
C GLY A 122 -3.15 -2.55 19.00
N ALA A 123 -4.05 -1.60 19.13
CA ALA A 123 -5.11 -1.56 20.13
C ALA A 123 -6.15 -2.68 19.99
N GLY A 124 -6.33 -3.24 18.80
CA GLY A 124 -7.23 -4.35 18.51
C GLY A 124 -6.67 -5.73 18.83
N LYS A 125 -5.41 -5.84 19.26
CA LYS A 125 -4.76 -7.11 19.49
C LYS A 125 -5.48 -7.98 20.53
N GLY A 126 -5.85 -9.20 20.11
CA GLY A 126 -6.57 -10.15 20.94
C GLY A 126 -8.09 -9.96 20.98
N ALA A 127 -8.63 -8.93 20.34
CA ALA A 127 -10.08 -8.77 20.16
C ALA A 127 -10.60 -9.73 19.09
N ALA A 128 -11.79 -10.31 19.33
CA ALA A 128 -12.45 -11.17 18.35
C ALA A 128 -13.04 -10.37 17.17
N HIS A 129 -13.41 -9.12 17.43
CA HIS A 129 -13.97 -8.20 16.45
C HIS A 129 -13.35 -6.83 16.63
N VAL A 130 -12.94 -6.19 15.53
CA VAL A 130 -12.35 -4.86 15.50
C VAL A 130 -13.13 -4.03 14.50
N LEU A 131 -13.57 -2.85 14.89
CA LEU A 131 -14.11 -1.83 13.99
C LEU A 131 -13.11 -0.68 13.96
N MET A 132 -12.69 -0.29 12.76
CA MET A 132 -11.82 0.86 12.56
C MET A 132 -12.56 1.97 11.82
N LEU A 133 -12.42 3.18 12.33
CA LEU A 133 -12.89 4.40 11.67
C LEU A 133 -11.71 5.33 11.44
N THR A 134 -11.56 5.81 10.23
CA THR A 134 -10.60 6.85 9.87
C THR A 134 -11.32 8.16 9.58
N ILE A 135 -10.86 9.26 10.15
CA ILE A 135 -11.41 10.60 9.96
C ILE A 135 -10.30 11.49 9.42
N GLY A 136 -10.44 11.93 8.17
CA GLY A 136 -9.48 12.80 7.48
C GLY A 136 -10.20 13.65 6.44
N THR A 137 -9.72 13.71 5.21
CA THR A 137 -10.42 14.35 4.07
C THR A 137 -11.79 13.72 3.83
N GLY A 138 -11.95 12.44 4.18
CA GLY A 138 -13.20 11.69 4.21
C GLY A 138 -13.31 10.84 5.47
N ILE A 139 -14.38 10.06 5.57
CA ILE A 139 -14.58 9.07 6.63
C ILE A 139 -14.48 7.69 5.97
N GLY A 140 -13.62 6.84 6.49
CA GLY A 140 -13.47 5.44 6.10
C GLY A 140 -13.83 4.51 7.26
N GLY A 141 -14.25 3.29 6.94
CA GLY A 141 -14.57 2.23 7.91
C GLY A 141 -14.11 0.87 7.41
N ALA A 142 -13.63 0.04 8.32
CA ALA A 142 -13.20 -1.34 8.10
C ALA A 142 -13.54 -2.20 9.32
#